data_6ef55edeeef45198ea589b00586ade47
#
_entry.id   6ef55edeeef45198ea589b00586ade47
#
_cell.length_a   1.000
_cell.length_b   1.000
_cell.length_c   1.000
_cell.angle_alpha   90.00
_cell.angle_beta   90.00
_cell.angle_gamma   90.00
#
_symmetry.space_group_name_H-M   'P 1'
#
loop_
_entity.id
_entity.type
_entity.pdbx_description
1 polymer ?
#
loop_
_entity_poly.entity_id
_entity_poly.type
_entity_poly.pdbx_seq_one_letter_code
_entity_poly.pdbx_strand_id
1 'polypeptide(L)'
;MRDTEEKIIDVAFRFGYESSDSFGTAFKSFHGFTPSEVRNGKPFKLVSRVRLALSVRGGRSMNITIQKKKAFTVAGVNEQNISSALCPGVWEKLYQKYCHEELAGLGEGQSVGVCHDVENPNTINYMAGYIVTDADKAKSMGLHVLEVEESEYAIAELSGSVPECIHNGWKYAMEVFFPEHAYVHSGSPDFEYYYEGDMDSEDYKMELWIPITRA
;
A
#
# COMPACT_ATOMS: atom_id res chain seq x y z
N MET A 1 18.12 24.61 -21.97
CA MET A 1 19.35 24.48 -22.76
C MET A 1 19.06 24.03 -24.19
N ARG A 2 18.22 23.05 -24.42
CA ARG A 2 17.85 22.56 -25.76
C ARG A 2 16.97 23.58 -26.52
N ASP A 3 16.12 24.29 -25.79
CA ASP A 3 15.09 25.19 -26.32
C ASP A 3 15.40 26.68 -26.06
N THR A 4 16.66 27.01 -25.73
CA THR A 4 17.10 28.39 -25.48
C THR A 4 18.35 28.72 -26.30
N GLU A 5 18.44 29.95 -26.83
CA GLU A 5 19.62 30.49 -27.50
C GLU A 5 20.69 31.00 -26.52
N GLU A 6 20.49 30.82 -25.24
CA GLU A 6 21.42 31.27 -24.18
C GLU A 6 22.80 30.61 -24.36
N LYS A 7 23.88 31.40 -24.24
CA LYS A 7 25.22 30.87 -24.38
C LYS A 7 25.55 29.87 -23.28
N ILE A 8 26.30 28.82 -23.61
CA ILE A 8 26.65 27.74 -22.62
C ILE A 8 27.40 28.31 -21.44
N ILE A 9 28.20 29.37 -21.63
CA ILE A 9 28.92 30.01 -20.53
C ILE A 9 27.96 30.71 -19.55
N ASP A 10 26.93 31.35 -20.08
CA ASP A 10 25.92 32.05 -19.22
C ASP A 10 25.13 31.03 -18.42
N VAL A 11 24.80 29.89 -19.01
CA VAL A 11 24.21 28.75 -18.30
C VAL A 11 25.16 28.24 -17.21
N ALA A 12 26.44 28.04 -17.52
CA ALA A 12 27.45 27.61 -16.55
C ALA A 12 27.51 28.53 -15.32
N PHE A 13 27.61 29.84 -15.53
CA PHE A 13 27.65 30.81 -14.45
C PHE A 13 26.35 30.83 -13.63
N ARG A 14 25.20 30.70 -14.26
CA ARG A 14 23.91 30.64 -13.54
C ARG A 14 23.78 29.43 -12.62
N PHE A 15 24.45 28.32 -12.95
CA PHE A 15 24.51 27.11 -12.12
C PHE A 15 25.75 27.04 -11.23
N GLY A 16 26.48 28.14 -11.05
CA GLY A 16 27.56 28.26 -10.08
C GLY A 16 28.91 27.70 -10.54
N TYR A 17 29.10 27.46 -11.82
CA TYR A 17 30.39 27.04 -12.38
C TYR A 17 31.23 28.26 -12.75
N GLU A 18 32.53 28.19 -12.47
CA GLU A 18 33.48 29.28 -12.74
C GLU A 18 33.90 29.40 -14.22
N SER A 19 33.65 28.36 -15.01
CA SER A 19 33.98 28.33 -16.44
C SER A 19 33.07 27.40 -17.23
N SER A 20 33.02 27.61 -18.57
CA SER A 20 32.34 26.71 -19.48
C SER A 20 32.97 25.31 -19.51
N ASP A 21 34.27 25.20 -19.26
CA ASP A 21 34.99 23.94 -19.33
C ASP A 21 34.69 23.06 -18.10
N SER A 22 34.66 23.64 -16.90
CA SER A 22 34.27 22.93 -15.68
C SER A 22 32.82 22.45 -15.76
N PHE A 23 31.93 23.29 -16.25
CA PHE A 23 30.54 22.94 -16.53
C PHE A 23 30.44 21.83 -17.58
N GLY A 24 31.16 21.96 -18.71
CA GLY A 24 31.15 20.98 -19.79
C GLY A 24 31.63 19.60 -19.35
N THR A 25 32.65 19.55 -18.52
CA THR A 25 33.19 18.31 -17.95
C THR A 25 32.20 17.63 -17.03
N ALA A 26 31.62 18.38 -16.07
CA ALA A 26 30.60 17.87 -15.16
C ALA A 26 29.33 17.41 -15.90
N PHE A 27 28.88 18.21 -16.86
CA PHE A 27 27.72 17.92 -17.69
C PHE A 27 27.91 16.63 -18.49
N LYS A 28 29.06 16.47 -19.15
CA LYS A 28 29.40 15.26 -19.93
C LYS A 28 29.50 14.03 -19.04
N SER A 29 30.12 14.15 -17.86
CA SER A 29 30.19 13.05 -16.88
C SER A 29 28.81 12.56 -16.46
N PHE A 30 27.87 13.48 -16.30
CA PHE A 30 26.51 13.14 -15.87
C PHE A 30 25.61 12.67 -17.01
N HIS A 31 25.58 13.42 -18.12
CA HIS A 31 24.65 13.16 -19.23
C HIS A 31 25.22 12.24 -20.31
N GLY A 32 26.52 12.00 -20.33
CA GLY A 32 27.23 11.21 -21.35
C GLY A 32 27.66 11.99 -22.59
N PHE A 33 27.16 13.20 -22.79
CA PHE A 33 27.43 14.08 -23.91
C PHE A 33 27.71 15.50 -23.43
N THR A 34 28.45 16.27 -24.20
CA THR A 34 28.72 17.69 -23.90
C THR A 34 27.45 18.55 -24.04
N PRO A 35 27.41 19.75 -23.42
CA PRO A 35 26.29 20.69 -23.59
C PRO A 35 26.00 21.03 -25.04
N SER A 36 27.03 21.20 -25.87
CA SER A 36 26.90 21.49 -27.30
C SER A 36 26.31 20.32 -28.10
N GLU A 37 26.74 19.10 -27.80
CA GLU A 37 26.19 17.88 -28.43
C GLU A 37 24.71 17.68 -28.06
N VAL A 38 24.32 17.95 -26.81
CA VAL A 38 22.90 17.89 -26.37
C VAL A 38 22.07 18.97 -27.07
N ARG A 39 22.61 20.18 -27.24
CA ARG A 39 21.97 21.26 -28.00
C ARG A 39 21.72 20.86 -29.44
N ASN A 40 22.66 20.12 -30.03
CA ASN A 40 22.59 19.59 -31.41
C ASN A 40 21.79 18.26 -31.51
N GLY A 41 21.00 17.91 -30.50
CA GLY A 41 20.05 16.81 -30.56
C GLY A 41 20.49 15.48 -29.94
N LYS A 42 21.71 15.39 -29.36
CA LYS A 42 22.10 14.19 -28.61
C LYS A 42 21.21 13.98 -27.38
N PRO A 43 20.95 12.73 -26.98
CA PRO A 43 20.12 12.43 -25.82
C PRO A 43 20.79 12.92 -24.52
N PHE A 44 19.97 13.20 -23.50
CA PHE A 44 20.44 13.57 -22.18
C PHE A 44 19.58 12.89 -21.09
N LYS A 45 20.15 12.70 -19.92
CA LYS A 45 19.42 12.12 -18.79
C LYS A 45 18.49 13.17 -18.18
N LEU A 46 17.20 12.88 -18.13
CA LEU A 46 16.25 13.62 -17.30
C LEU A 46 16.30 13.08 -15.89
N VAL A 47 16.51 13.96 -14.93
CA VAL A 47 16.47 13.61 -13.50
C VAL A 47 15.38 14.46 -12.87
N SER A 48 14.44 13.79 -12.22
CA SER A 48 13.46 14.49 -11.41
C SER A 48 14.14 15.17 -10.22
N ARG A 49 13.62 16.31 -9.82
CA ARG A 49 14.12 17.06 -8.65
C ARG A 49 14.01 16.18 -7.40
N VAL A 50 15.14 15.83 -6.79
CA VAL A 50 15.14 15.17 -5.48
C VAL A 50 14.63 16.17 -4.45
N ARG A 51 13.51 15.83 -3.81
CA ARG A 51 13.02 16.54 -2.61
C ARG A 51 13.37 15.70 -1.41
N LEU A 52 14.29 16.16 -0.60
CA LEU A 52 14.53 15.59 0.71
C LEU A 52 13.48 16.16 1.66
N ALA A 53 12.60 15.32 2.17
CA ALA A 53 11.70 15.66 3.25
C ALA A 53 12.22 14.97 4.52
N LEU A 54 12.71 15.75 5.49
CA LEU A 54 12.99 15.26 6.83
C LEU A 54 11.71 15.39 7.64
N SER A 55 11.05 14.29 7.97
CA SER A 55 9.95 14.28 8.93
C SER A 55 10.47 13.67 10.24
N VAL A 56 10.50 14.49 11.29
CA VAL A 56 10.72 14.02 12.66
C VAL A 56 9.34 13.71 13.23
N ARG A 57 9.03 12.44 13.43
CA ARG A 57 7.80 12.00 14.11
C ARG A 57 8.17 11.53 15.50
N GLY A 58 7.47 12.02 16.52
CA GLY A 58 7.56 11.48 17.88
C GLY A 58 7.15 10.00 17.84
N GLY A 59 7.99 9.15 18.43
CA GLY A 59 7.86 7.71 18.30
C GLY A 59 6.61 7.13 18.95
N ARG A 60 5.53 6.97 18.22
CA ARG A 60 4.59 5.90 18.49
C ARG A 60 5.15 4.66 17.81
N SER A 61 5.72 3.76 18.59
CA SER A 61 6.01 2.41 18.10
C SER A 61 4.67 1.69 17.94
N MET A 62 4.37 1.25 16.73
CA MET A 62 3.27 0.33 16.48
C MET A 62 3.74 -1.07 16.81
N ASN A 63 2.94 -1.85 17.52
CA ASN A 63 3.26 -3.24 17.80
C ASN A 63 2.99 -4.06 16.53
N ILE A 64 4.08 -4.57 15.91
CA ILE A 64 3.99 -5.46 14.75
C ILE A 64 4.65 -6.78 15.10
N THR A 65 3.92 -7.88 14.91
CA THR A 65 4.40 -9.24 15.09
C THR A 65 4.44 -9.96 13.74
N ILE A 66 5.44 -10.84 13.55
CA ILE A 66 5.51 -11.70 12.38
C ILE A 66 4.90 -13.05 12.73
N GLN A 67 3.88 -13.47 11.97
CA GLN A 67 3.20 -14.73 12.18
C GLN A 67 2.95 -15.45 10.86
N LYS A 68 3.14 -16.75 10.87
CA LYS A 68 2.73 -17.61 9.78
C LYS A 68 1.29 -18.06 10.00
N LYS A 69 0.41 -17.75 9.08
CA LYS A 69 -1.00 -18.18 9.08
C LYS A 69 -1.15 -19.38 8.14
N LYS A 70 -1.78 -20.43 8.62
CA LYS A 70 -2.15 -21.58 7.79
C LYS A 70 -3.18 -21.14 6.73
N ALA A 71 -3.34 -21.95 5.69
CA ALA A 71 -4.41 -21.74 4.71
C ALA A 71 -5.78 -21.69 5.40
N PHE A 72 -6.63 -20.76 4.98
CA PHE A 72 -7.99 -20.58 5.49
C PHE A 72 -8.90 -20.04 4.38
N THR A 73 -10.20 -20.03 4.63
CA THR A 73 -11.19 -19.58 3.66
C THR A 73 -11.95 -18.38 4.19
N VAL A 74 -12.21 -17.41 3.31
CA VAL A 74 -13.07 -16.27 3.58
C VAL A 74 -14.27 -16.30 2.65
N ALA A 75 -15.46 -15.93 3.15
CA ALA A 75 -16.64 -15.79 2.34
C ALA A 75 -17.33 -14.45 2.61
N GLY A 76 -17.82 -13.80 1.54
CA GLY A 76 -18.43 -12.48 1.67
C GLY A 76 -18.93 -11.89 0.36
N VAL A 77 -19.17 -10.59 0.37
CA VAL A 77 -19.45 -9.79 -0.82
C VAL A 77 -18.14 -9.22 -1.36
N ASN A 78 -17.86 -9.49 -2.62
CA ASN A 78 -16.64 -9.06 -3.29
C ASN A 78 -16.94 -8.03 -4.38
N GLU A 79 -16.21 -6.92 -4.39
CA GLU A 79 -16.26 -5.88 -5.42
C GLU A 79 -14.86 -5.72 -6.05
N GLN A 80 -14.82 -5.61 -7.37
CA GLN A 80 -13.57 -5.50 -8.12
C GLN A 80 -13.32 -4.08 -8.62
N ASN A 81 -12.04 -3.69 -8.64
CA ASN A 81 -11.58 -2.41 -9.22
C ASN A 81 -12.26 -1.17 -8.60
N ILE A 82 -12.50 -1.19 -7.31
CA ILE A 82 -13.09 -0.06 -6.59
C ILE A 82 -12.02 0.87 -5.98
N SER A 83 -12.39 2.12 -5.72
CA SER A 83 -11.61 2.99 -4.84
C SER A 83 -11.76 2.54 -3.39
N SER A 84 -10.70 2.64 -2.58
CA SER A 84 -10.72 2.33 -1.14
C SER A 84 -11.80 3.11 -0.37
N ALA A 85 -12.17 4.30 -0.83
CA ALA A 85 -13.28 5.08 -0.25
C ALA A 85 -14.65 4.38 -0.35
N LEU A 86 -14.79 3.36 -1.20
CA LEU A 86 -16.04 2.60 -1.37
C LEU A 86 -16.11 1.33 -0.52
N CYS A 87 -15.06 0.97 0.21
CA CYS A 87 -15.03 -0.22 1.08
C CYS A 87 -16.20 -0.26 2.09
N PRO A 88 -16.58 0.84 2.77
CA PRO A 88 -17.76 0.83 3.66
C PRO A 88 -19.04 0.38 2.95
N GLY A 89 -19.25 0.78 1.69
CA GLY A 89 -20.40 0.38 0.90
C GLY A 89 -20.44 -1.12 0.59
N VAL A 90 -19.31 -1.83 0.61
CA VAL A 90 -19.26 -3.29 0.44
C VAL A 90 -19.80 -3.99 1.69
N TRP A 91 -19.47 -3.47 2.88
CA TRP A 91 -20.03 -3.92 4.16
C TRP A 91 -21.54 -3.68 4.22
N GLU A 92 -22.01 -2.52 3.78
CA GLU A 92 -23.44 -2.23 3.69
C GLU A 92 -24.17 -3.25 2.79
N LYS A 93 -23.60 -3.59 1.62
CA LYS A 93 -24.18 -4.61 0.71
C LYS A 93 -24.24 -5.99 1.37
N LEU A 94 -23.23 -6.36 2.17
CA LEU A 94 -23.21 -7.63 2.89
C LEU A 94 -24.33 -7.67 3.93
N TYR A 95 -24.45 -6.66 4.79
CA TYR A 95 -25.43 -6.61 5.87
C TYR A 95 -26.86 -6.28 5.41
N GLN A 96 -27.06 -5.80 4.19
CA GLN A 96 -28.40 -5.72 3.58
C GLN A 96 -29.00 -7.08 3.25
N LYS A 97 -28.16 -8.11 3.05
CA LYS A 97 -28.61 -9.45 2.64
C LYS A 97 -28.54 -10.48 3.76
N TYR A 98 -27.62 -10.34 4.68
CA TYR A 98 -27.31 -11.33 5.72
C TYR A 98 -27.13 -10.66 7.08
N CYS A 99 -27.65 -11.27 8.14
CA CYS A 99 -27.36 -10.79 9.48
C CYS A 99 -26.01 -11.35 9.99
N HIS A 100 -25.47 -10.72 11.04
CA HIS A 100 -24.20 -11.14 11.65
C HIS A 100 -24.22 -12.61 12.10
N GLU A 101 -25.32 -13.05 12.71
CA GLU A 101 -25.46 -14.41 13.24
C GLU A 101 -25.42 -15.47 12.14
N GLU A 102 -26.01 -15.19 10.97
CA GLU A 102 -25.94 -16.09 9.80
C GLU A 102 -24.52 -16.25 9.29
N LEU A 103 -23.80 -15.12 9.18
CA LEU A 103 -22.42 -15.10 8.69
C LEU A 103 -21.46 -15.74 9.71
N ALA A 104 -21.61 -15.41 10.99
CA ALA A 104 -20.84 -15.98 12.08
C ALA A 104 -21.01 -17.51 12.18
N GLY A 105 -22.22 -18.01 11.90
CA GLY A 105 -22.53 -19.44 11.88
C GLY A 105 -21.86 -20.24 10.74
N LEU A 106 -21.12 -19.59 9.82
CA LEU A 106 -20.30 -20.25 8.81
C LEU A 106 -18.90 -20.62 9.30
N GLY A 107 -18.49 -20.13 10.45
CA GLY A 107 -17.17 -20.34 11.04
C GLY A 107 -17.11 -19.95 12.50
N GLU A 108 -16.04 -19.26 12.90
CA GLU A 108 -15.81 -18.81 14.28
C GLU A 108 -16.33 -17.38 14.56
N GLY A 109 -17.06 -16.78 13.62
CA GLY A 109 -17.67 -15.45 13.79
C GLY A 109 -16.74 -14.28 13.47
N GLN A 110 -15.56 -14.54 12.97
CA GLN A 110 -14.57 -13.51 12.69
C GLN A 110 -14.82 -12.76 11.39
N SER A 111 -15.11 -11.47 11.47
CA SER A 111 -15.27 -10.57 10.32
C SER A 111 -13.95 -10.01 9.84
N VAL A 112 -13.77 -9.92 8.54
CA VAL A 112 -12.56 -9.43 7.89
C VAL A 112 -12.87 -8.61 6.62
N GLY A 113 -12.16 -7.50 6.43
CA GLY A 113 -12.02 -6.86 5.13
C GLY A 113 -10.80 -7.45 4.41
N VAL A 114 -10.92 -7.75 3.13
CA VAL A 114 -9.85 -8.39 2.36
C VAL A 114 -9.55 -7.59 1.11
N CYS A 115 -8.29 -7.14 0.97
CA CYS A 115 -7.78 -6.60 -0.29
C CYS A 115 -6.99 -7.70 -1.01
N HIS A 116 -7.31 -7.95 -2.28
CA HIS A 116 -6.65 -9.02 -3.04
C HIS A 116 -6.51 -8.67 -4.53
N ASP A 117 -5.62 -9.37 -5.22
CA ASP A 117 -5.41 -9.28 -6.68
C ASP A 117 -5.36 -7.83 -7.20
N VAL A 118 -4.54 -6.99 -6.56
CA VAL A 118 -4.42 -5.56 -6.92
C VAL A 118 -3.59 -5.42 -8.19
N GLU A 119 -4.25 -5.22 -9.33
CA GLU A 119 -3.60 -5.02 -10.63
C GLU A 119 -3.28 -3.55 -10.93
N ASN A 120 -4.02 -2.63 -10.34
CA ASN A 120 -3.92 -1.20 -10.58
C ASN A 120 -3.64 -0.45 -9.26
N PRO A 121 -2.60 0.41 -9.18
CA PRO A 121 -2.26 1.13 -7.96
C PRO A 121 -3.35 2.11 -7.46
N ASN A 122 -4.36 2.42 -8.28
CA ASN A 122 -5.43 3.34 -7.92
C ASN A 122 -6.75 2.65 -7.55
N THR A 123 -6.84 1.34 -7.69
CA THR A 123 -8.04 0.54 -7.39
C THR A 123 -7.65 -0.73 -6.64
N ILE A 124 -8.61 -1.28 -5.90
CA ILE A 124 -8.46 -2.53 -5.17
C ILE A 124 -9.62 -3.46 -5.49
N ASN A 125 -9.39 -4.77 -5.37
CA ASN A 125 -10.47 -5.73 -5.20
C ASN A 125 -10.68 -5.88 -3.71
N TYR A 126 -11.89 -5.66 -3.24
CA TYR A 126 -12.21 -5.65 -1.82
C TYR A 126 -13.37 -6.58 -1.51
N MET A 127 -13.19 -7.42 -0.51
CA MET A 127 -14.23 -8.28 0.03
C MET A 127 -14.53 -7.91 1.47
N ALA A 128 -15.80 -7.63 1.77
CA ALA A 128 -16.33 -7.62 3.12
C ALA A 128 -16.87 -9.01 3.44
N GLY A 129 -16.34 -9.67 4.46
CA GLY A 129 -16.70 -11.07 4.72
C GLY A 129 -16.28 -11.61 6.07
N TYR A 130 -16.34 -12.93 6.19
CA TYR A 130 -16.03 -13.68 7.39
C TYR A 130 -15.08 -14.83 7.10
N ILE A 131 -14.22 -15.16 8.05
CA ILE A 131 -13.45 -16.41 8.02
C ILE A 131 -14.44 -17.56 8.24
N VAL A 132 -14.47 -18.51 7.31
CA VAL A 132 -15.46 -19.60 7.29
C VAL A 132 -14.79 -20.97 7.31
N THR A 133 -15.48 -21.94 7.90
CA THR A 133 -15.11 -23.36 7.87
C THR A 133 -16.05 -24.15 6.96
N ASP A 134 -17.25 -23.63 6.66
CA ASP A 134 -18.25 -24.23 5.78
C ASP A 134 -18.37 -23.44 4.47
N ALA A 135 -17.38 -23.64 3.58
CA ALA A 135 -17.32 -22.99 2.29
C ALA A 135 -18.48 -23.38 1.35
N ASP A 136 -18.99 -24.60 1.44
CA ASP A 136 -20.09 -25.06 0.59
C ASP A 136 -21.42 -24.40 0.99
N LYS A 137 -21.65 -24.25 2.28
CA LYS A 137 -22.80 -23.51 2.79
C LYS A 137 -22.71 -22.03 2.38
N ALA A 138 -21.52 -21.41 2.52
CA ALA A 138 -21.31 -20.04 2.08
C ALA A 138 -21.62 -19.85 0.57
N LYS A 139 -21.15 -20.74 -0.29
CA LYS A 139 -21.47 -20.76 -1.72
C LYS A 139 -22.98 -20.91 -1.98
N SER A 140 -23.64 -21.79 -1.25
CA SER A 140 -25.09 -22.01 -1.37
C SER A 140 -25.92 -20.77 -0.98
N MET A 141 -25.40 -19.93 -0.09
CA MET A 141 -25.97 -18.64 0.27
C MET A 141 -25.72 -17.55 -0.79
N GLY A 142 -24.89 -17.81 -1.79
CA GLY A 142 -24.54 -16.85 -2.85
C GLY A 142 -23.41 -15.90 -2.44
N LEU A 143 -22.64 -16.25 -1.43
CA LEU A 143 -21.41 -15.53 -1.06
C LEU A 143 -20.26 -15.90 -2.01
N HIS A 144 -19.39 -14.94 -2.29
CA HIS A 144 -18.11 -15.21 -2.93
C HIS A 144 -17.19 -15.89 -1.92
N VAL A 145 -16.45 -16.90 -2.37
CA VAL A 145 -15.52 -17.66 -1.52
C VAL A 145 -14.10 -17.45 -2.04
N LEU A 146 -13.21 -17.04 -1.16
CA LEU A 146 -11.78 -16.84 -1.42
C LEU A 146 -10.99 -17.84 -0.57
N GLU A 147 -10.20 -18.69 -1.22
CA GLU A 147 -9.24 -19.57 -0.56
C GLU A 147 -7.93 -18.82 -0.39
N VAL A 148 -7.46 -18.73 0.84
CA VAL A 148 -6.23 -18.02 1.21
C VAL A 148 -5.15 -19.04 1.50
N GLU A 149 -4.09 -19.00 0.73
CA GLU A 149 -2.93 -19.87 0.90
C GLU A 149 -2.16 -19.55 2.20
N GLU A 150 -1.42 -20.55 2.69
CA GLU A 150 -0.52 -20.35 3.83
C GLU A 150 0.50 -19.25 3.50
N SER A 151 0.59 -18.23 4.35
CA SER A 151 1.49 -17.08 4.15
C SER A 151 2.03 -16.55 5.47
N GLU A 152 3.14 -15.83 5.40
CA GLU A 152 3.70 -15.08 6.53
C GLU A 152 3.18 -13.65 6.50
N TYR A 153 2.73 -13.16 7.65
CA TYR A 153 2.12 -11.84 7.81
C TYR A 153 2.84 -11.00 8.84
N ALA A 154 3.05 -9.74 8.52
CA ALA A 154 3.29 -8.69 9.49
C ALA A 154 1.92 -8.24 10.03
N ILE A 155 1.65 -8.55 11.29
CA ILE A 155 0.39 -8.24 11.97
C ILE A 155 0.61 -7.01 12.82
N ALA A 156 -0.01 -5.90 12.43
CA ALA A 156 0.00 -4.65 13.17
C ALA A 156 -1.24 -4.54 14.06
N GLU A 157 -1.04 -4.38 15.37
CA GLU A 157 -2.11 -4.02 16.28
C GLU A 157 -2.45 -2.53 16.14
N LEU A 158 -3.69 -2.25 15.75
CA LEU A 158 -4.18 -0.90 15.55
C LEU A 158 -5.10 -0.47 16.70
N SER A 159 -5.07 0.83 17.02
CA SER A 159 -6.00 1.46 17.93
C SER A 159 -6.46 2.79 17.38
N GLY A 160 -7.74 3.10 17.53
CA GLY A 160 -8.37 4.32 17.03
C GLY A 160 -9.56 4.06 16.15
N SER A 161 -10.24 5.12 15.74
CA SER A 161 -11.41 5.04 14.85
C SER A 161 -11.06 4.51 13.46
N VAL A 162 -12.00 3.78 12.87
CA VAL A 162 -11.95 3.31 11.48
C VAL A 162 -12.54 4.39 10.57
N PRO A 163 -11.93 4.74 9.43
CA PRO A 163 -10.78 4.09 8.79
C PRO A 163 -9.39 4.66 9.15
N GLU A 164 -9.32 5.64 10.05
CA GLU A 164 -8.06 6.38 10.28
C GLU A 164 -6.95 5.50 10.86
N CYS A 165 -7.28 4.59 11.78
CA CYS A 165 -6.30 3.64 12.33
C CYS A 165 -5.70 2.74 11.23
N ILE A 166 -6.49 2.30 10.25
CA ILE A 166 -6.04 1.50 9.10
C ILE A 166 -5.06 2.29 8.26
N HIS A 167 -5.40 3.54 7.89
CA HIS A 167 -4.51 4.41 7.12
C HIS A 167 -3.17 4.65 7.83
N ASN A 168 -3.21 4.86 9.15
CA ASN A 168 -2.01 5.03 9.96
C ASN A 168 -1.18 3.75 10.02
N GLY A 169 -1.82 2.58 10.09
CA GLY A 169 -1.18 1.26 10.05
C GLY A 169 -0.42 1.04 8.75
N TRP A 170 -1.08 1.23 7.63
CA TRP A 170 -0.47 1.16 6.30
C TRP A 170 0.70 2.11 6.14
N LYS A 171 0.53 3.36 6.55
CA LYS A 171 1.59 4.36 6.47
C LYS A 171 2.82 3.95 7.28
N TYR A 172 2.64 3.47 8.50
CA TYR A 172 3.73 2.99 9.33
C TYR A 172 4.43 1.77 8.72
N ALA A 173 3.67 0.81 8.22
CA ALA A 173 4.23 -0.38 7.58
C ALA A 173 5.11 -0.03 6.37
N MET A 174 4.62 0.83 5.49
CA MET A 174 5.31 1.19 4.23
C MET A 174 6.46 2.17 4.43
N GLU A 175 6.32 3.15 5.33
CA GLU A 175 7.33 4.20 5.52
C GLU A 175 8.41 3.84 6.56
N VAL A 176 8.12 2.91 7.48
CA VAL A 176 8.99 2.60 8.61
C VAL A 176 9.33 1.11 8.66
N PHE A 177 8.33 0.26 8.88
CA PHE A 177 8.57 -1.15 9.21
C PHE A 177 9.25 -1.91 8.06
N PHE A 178 8.76 -1.82 6.84
CA PHE A 178 9.34 -2.53 5.69
C PHE A 178 10.77 -2.09 5.39
N PRO A 179 11.08 -0.78 5.29
CA PRO A 179 12.45 -0.34 5.05
C PRO A 179 13.44 -0.74 6.15
N GLU A 180 13.00 -0.73 7.43
CA GLU A 180 13.88 -1.05 8.55
C GLU A 180 14.16 -2.54 8.70
N HIS A 181 13.25 -3.42 8.26
CA HIS A 181 13.33 -4.87 8.50
C HIS A 181 13.59 -5.70 7.22
N ALA A 182 13.82 -5.03 6.07
CA ALA A 182 14.07 -5.68 4.78
C ALA A 182 12.94 -6.67 4.38
N TYR A 183 11.69 -6.25 4.58
CA TYR A 183 10.52 -6.94 4.08
C TYR A 183 9.91 -6.21 2.90
N VAL A 184 9.20 -6.96 2.06
CA VAL A 184 8.35 -6.46 0.99
C VAL A 184 7.01 -7.20 1.03
N HIS A 185 5.98 -6.60 0.44
CA HIS A 185 4.68 -7.23 0.28
C HIS A 185 4.80 -8.47 -0.61
N SER A 186 4.25 -9.61 -0.18
CA SER A 186 4.41 -10.88 -0.92
C SER A 186 3.48 -11.04 -2.12
N GLY A 187 2.43 -10.22 -2.22
CA GLY A 187 1.38 -10.32 -3.23
C GLY A 187 0.16 -11.16 -2.82
N SER A 188 0.20 -11.81 -1.67
CA SER A 188 -0.98 -12.48 -1.09
C SER A 188 -2.01 -11.45 -0.59
N PRO A 189 -3.26 -11.86 -0.25
CA PRO A 189 -4.27 -10.92 0.27
C PRO A 189 -3.90 -10.26 1.59
N ASP A 190 -4.25 -8.98 1.73
CA ASP A 190 -4.20 -8.22 2.99
C ASP A 190 -5.50 -8.37 3.75
N PHE A 191 -5.44 -8.29 5.10
CA PHE A 191 -6.63 -8.41 5.94
C PHE A 191 -6.75 -7.27 6.94
N GLU A 192 -7.94 -6.69 6.98
CA GLU A 192 -8.45 -5.86 8.07
C GLU A 192 -9.22 -6.80 9.01
N TYR A 193 -8.63 -7.16 10.16
CA TYR A 193 -9.19 -8.12 11.10
C TYR A 193 -9.91 -7.36 12.24
N TYR A 194 -11.24 -7.37 12.20
CA TYR A 194 -12.08 -6.56 13.07
C TYR A 194 -12.43 -7.30 14.37
N TYR A 195 -12.22 -6.67 15.50
CA TYR A 195 -12.73 -7.16 16.79
C TYR A 195 -14.12 -6.59 17.07
N GLU A 196 -14.82 -7.17 18.04
CA GLU A 196 -16.05 -6.60 18.54
C GLU A 196 -15.79 -5.25 19.22
N GLY A 197 -16.68 -4.27 19.00
CA GLY A 197 -16.57 -2.96 19.60
C GLY A 197 -17.12 -1.84 18.75
N ASP A 198 -17.01 -0.62 19.27
CA ASP A 198 -17.41 0.60 18.58
C ASP A 198 -16.27 1.09 17.68
N MET A 199 -16.42 0.93 16.36
CA MET A 199 -15.43 1.30 15.34
C MET A 199 -15.19 2.82 15.26
N ASP A 200 -16.09 3.65 15.77
CA ASP A 200 -15.92 5.11 15.80
C ASP A 200 -15.12 5.56 17.04
N SER A 201 -14.86 4.65 18.00
CA SER A 201 -14.13 4.97 19.23
C SER A 201 -12.63 5.12 18.99
N GLU A 202 -12.02 6.09 19.67
CA GLU A 202 -10.56 6.26 19.76
C GLU A 202 -9.84 5.08 20.44
N ASP A 203 -10.57 4.29 21.23
CA ASP A 203 -10.06 3.09 21.93
C ASP A 203 -10.36 1.79 21.19
N TYR A 204 -11.01 1.85 20.01
CA TYR A 204 -11.29 0.67 19.21
C TYR A 204 -9.99 -0.04 18.82
N LYS A 205 -10.02 -1.36 18.81
CA LYS A 205 -8.87 -2.20 18.47
C LYS A 205 -9.19 -3.11 17.30
N MET A 206 -8.21 -3.30 16.44
CA MET A 206 -8.25 -4.23 15.32
C MET A 206 -6.84 -4.63 14.92
N GLU A 207 -6.70 -5.54 13.97
CA GLU A 207 -5.42 -5.88 13.39
C GLU A 207 -5.41 -5.59 11.88
N LEU A 208 -4.24 -5.20 11.38
CA LEU A 208 -3.95 -5.14 9.95
C LEU A 208 -2.89 -6.22 9.66
N TRP A 209 -3.26 -7.19 8.84
CA TRP A 209 -2.35 -8.26 8.42
C TRP A 209 -1.84 -7.98 7.02
N ILE A 210 -0.55 -7.76 6.90
CA ILE A 210 0.11 -7.46 5.64
C ILE A 210 0.98 -8.66 5.27
N PRO A 211 0.74 -9.35 4.16
CA PRO A 211 1.52 -10.51 3.76
C PRO A 211 2.92 -10.07 3.33
N ILE A 212 3.93 -10.75 3.83
CA ILE A 212 5.33 -10.36 3.66
C ILE A 212 6.19 -11.48 3.11
N THR A 213 7.28 -11.05 2.47
CA THR A 213 8.42 -11.91 2.15
C THR A 213 9.72 -11.13 2.36
N ARG A 214 10.84 -11.80 2.45
CA ARG A 214 12.15 -11.14 2.52
C ARG A 214 12.45 -10.43 1.20
N ALA A 215 13.01 -9.21 1.30
CA ALA A 215 13.45 -8.40 0.16
C ALA A 215 14.68 -8.99 -0.54
#